data_e6be080b71ac8ad6f847f0aff2859bc1
#
_entry.id   e6be080b71ac8ad6f847f0aff2859bc1
#
_cell.length_a   1.000
_cell.length_b   1.000
_cell.length_c   1.000
_cell.angle_alpha   90.00
_cell.angle_beta   90.00
_cell.angle_gamma   90.00
#
_symmetry.space_group_name_H-M   'P 1'
#
loop_
_entity.id
_entity.type
_entity.pdbx_description
1 polymer ?
#
loop_
_entity_poly.entity_id
_entity_poly.type
_entity_poly.pdbx_seq_one_letter_code
_entity_poly.pdbx_strand_id
1 'polypeptide(L)'
;MLHADERLLVFDKPSGLLSVPGIGPEKADCLVARAEVEYPGARIVHRLDRDTSGVIVLARDAEAHRQLSVAFQERQTSKRYLALVSKVPESASGVIDFPMRKDMCRPPRQVIDWRAGRASTTRWSLLEAGDDAALLSLEPVTGRTHQLRLHLAVSGHPILGDDLYATGTAREDDRLMLHAAELTVPHPDDGRPVRFAANSPLPAP
;
A
#
# COMPACT_ATOMS: atom_id res chain seq x y z
N MET A 1 -0.90 -12.62 12.20
CA MET A 1 -2.08 -11.79 12.52
C MET A 1 -1.68 -10.76 13.55
N LEU A 2 -2.15 -9.50 13.43
CA LEU A 2 -1.83 -8.40 14.35
C LEU A 2 -2.96 -8.16 15.37
N HIS A 3 -4.21 -8.32 14.93
CA HIS A 3 -5.39 -8.12 15.78
C HIS A 3 -6.58 -8.91 15.24
N ALA A 4 -7.44 -9.37 16.14
CA ALA A 4 -8.75 -9.94 15.82
C ALA A 4 -9.73 -9.62 16.95
N ASP A 5 -10.91 -9.12 16.60
CA ASP A 5 -12.05 -8.94 17.49
C ASP A 5 -13.35 -9.37 16.78
N GLU A 6 -14.51 -8.98 17.30
CA GLU A 6 -15.82 -9.35 16.74
C GLU A 6 -16.10 -8.69 15.36
N ARG A 7 -15.39 -7.59 15.01
CA ARG A 7 -15.66 -6.77 13.83
C ARG A 7 -14.48 -6.72 12.84
N LEU A 8 -13.25 -6.81 13.34
CA LEU A 8 -12.02 -6.56 12.59
C LEU A 8 -11.08 -7.77 12.63
N LEU A 9 -10.43 -8.02 11.50
CA LEU A 9 -9.23 -8.85 11.40
C LEU A 9 -8.12 -8.00 10.81
N VAL A 10 -6.97 -7.96 11.47
CA VAL A 10 -5.81 -7.19 11.00
C VAL A 10 -4.62 -8.10 10.83
N PHE A 11 -4.02 -8.03 9.66
CA PHE A 11 -2.88 -8.87 9.31
C PHE A 11 -1.67 -8.01 8.94
N ASP A 12 -0.49 -8.56 9.18
CA ASP A 12 0.75 -8.16 8.50
C ASP A 12 0.88 -9.04 7.25
N LYS A 13 0.50 -8.48 6.09
CA LYS A 13 0.54 -9.20 4.82
C LYS A 13 2.01 -9.35 4.38
N PRO A 14 2.51 -10.55 4.09
CA PRO A 14 3.82 -10.70 3.50
C PRO A 14 3.88 -10.14 2.08
N SER A 15 5.08 -9.77 1.63
CA SER A 15 5.35 -9.51 0.21
C SER A 15 5.08 -10.78 -0.62
N GLY A 16 4.68 -10.63 -1.87
CA GLY A 16 4.39 -11.73 -2.79
C GLY A 16 2.98 -12.33 -2.68
N LEU A 17 2.22 -12.07 -1.59
CA LEU A 17 0.86 -12.57 -1.42
C LEU A 17 -0.17 -11.58 -1.98
N LEU A 18 -1.10 -12.06 -2.78
CA LEU A 18 -2.24 -11.26 -3.24
C LEU A 18 -3.19 -10.91 -2.07
N SER A 19 -3.81 -9.73 -2.10
CA SER A 19 -4.86 -9.36 -1.13
C SER A 19 -6.20 -10.03 -1.44
N VAL A 20 -6.50 -10.17 -2.73
CA VAL A 20 -7.73 -10.79 -3.28
C VAL A 20 -7.36 -11.73 -4.43
N PRO A 21 -8.22 -12.70 -4.80
CA PRO A 21 -7.93 -13.59 -5.91
C PRO A 21 -7.65 -12.80 -7.20
N GLY A 22 -6.66 -13.25 -7.95
CA GLY A 22 -6.40 -12.78 -9.30
C GLY A 22 -7.23 -13.54 -10.34
N ILE A 23 -6.92 -13.29 -11.61
CA ILE A 23 -7.55 -14.02 -12.72
C ILE A 23 -6.78 -15.33 -12.94
N GLY A 24 -7.51 -16.45 -12.96
CA GLY A 24 -6.97 -17.79 -13.14
C GLY A 24 -6.74 -18.56 -11.83
N PRO A 25 -6.79 -19.90 -11.88
CA PRO A 25 -6.68 -20.75 -10.70
C PRO A 25 -5.32 -20.63 -9.99
N GLU A 26 -4.26 -20.31 -10.73
CA GLU A 26 -2.91 -20.11 -10.17
C GLU A 26 -2.80 -18.86 -9.28
N LYS A 27 -3.80 -17.96 -9.32
CA LYS A 27 -3.89 -16.74 -8.51
C LYS A 27 -5.03 -16.76 -7.51
N ALA A 28 -5.57 -17.95 -7.23
CA ALA A 28 -6.63 -18.13 -6.23
C ALA A 28 -6.12 -17.92 -4.80
N ASP A 29 -4.85 -18.30 -4.53
CA ASP A 29 -4.24 -18.12 -3.21
C ASP A 29 -4.03 -16.62 -2.92
N CYS A 30 -4.68 -16.15 -1.87
CA CYS A 30 -4.62 -14.76 -1.45
C CYS A 30 -5.00 -14.61 0.03
N LEU A 31 -4.71 -13.44 0.59
CA LEU A 31 -4.94 -13.19 2.01
C LEU A 31 -6.40 -13.40 2.43
N VAL A 32 -7.37 -12.86 1.67
CA VAL A 32 -8.78 -13.01 2.06
C VAL A 32 -9.24 -14.47 2.00
N ALA A 33 -8.79 -15.25 1.02
CA ALA A 33 -9.12 -16.67 0.93
C ALA A 33 -8.54 -17.48 2.10
N ARG A 34 -7.28 -17.18 2.49
CA ARG A 34 -6.67 -17.78 3.68
C ARG A 34 -7.38 -17.36 4.96
N ALA A 35 -7.74 -16.08 5.09
CA ALA A 35 -8.48 -15.59 6.25
C ALA A 35 -9.87 -16.20 6.36
N GLU A 36 -10.57 -16.45 5.26
CA GLU A 36 -11.92 -17.02 5.24
C GLU A 36 -11.97 -18.47 5.74
N VAL A 37 -10.87 -19.23 5.59
CA VAL A 37 -10.76 -20.58 6.13
C VAL A 37 -10.81 -20.58 7.67
N GLU A 38 -10.13 -19.62 8.30
CA GLU A 38 -10.06 -19.50 9.77
C GLU A 38 -11.19 -18.65 10.35
N TYR A 39 -11.65 -17.66 9.57
CA TYR A 39 -12.69 -16.69 9.93
C TYR A 39 -13.77 -16.63 8.84
N PRO A 40 -14.72 -17.58 8.83
CA PRO A 40 -15.79 -17.61 7.82
C PRO A 40 -16.57 -16.31 7.77
N GLY A 41 -16.73 -15.76 6.55
CA GLY A 41 -17.37 -14.46 6.32
C GLY A 41 -16.42 -13.27 6.29
N ALA A 42 -15.11 -13.46 6.45
CA ALA A 42 -14.10 -12.41 6.32
C ALA A 42 -14.17 -11.71 4.95
N ARG A 43 -14.13 -10.36 4.94
CA ARG A 43 -14.35 -9.54 3.75
C ARG A 43 -13.25 -8.50 3.60
N ILE A 44 -12.75 -8.35 2.38
CA ILE A 44 -11.76 -7.31 2.07
C ILE A 44 -12.43 -5.95 1.96
N VAL A 45 -11.83 -4.91 2.56
CA VAL A 45 -12.32 -3.52 2.50
C VAL A 45 -11.36 -2.59 1.76
N HIS A 46 -10.09 -2.95 1.71
CA HIS A 46 -9.05 -2.29 0.91
C HIS A 46 -8.01 -3.32 0.48
N ARG A 47 -7.08 -2.91 -0.35
CA ARG A 47 -6.05 -3.82 -0.85
C ARG A 47 -4.66 -3.20 -0.80
N LEU A 48 -3.66 -4.04 -0.59
CA LEU A 48 -2.26 -3.80 -0.92
C LEU A 48 -1.91 -4.50 -2.23
N ASP A 49 -0.94 -3.99 -2.94
CA ASP A 49 -0.40 -4.69 -4.12
C ASP A 49 0.25 -6.02 -3.68
N ARG A 50 0.42 -6.96 -4.60
CA ARG A 50 0.97 -8.29 -4.32
C ARG A 50 2.28 -8.18 -3.52
N ASP A 51 3.20 -7.34 -4.00
CA ASP A 51 4.55 -7.26 -3.47
C ASP A 51 4.72 -6.23 -2.33
N THR A 52 3.70 -5.42 -2.07
CA THR A 52 3.63 -4.55 -0.89
C THR A 52 3.32 -5.37 0.35
N SER A 53 4.16 -5.29 1.38
CA SER A 53 3.92 -5.91 2.69
C SER A 53 3.25 -4.95 3.67
N GLY A 54 2.81 -5.46 4.82
CA GLY A 54 2.36 -4.66 5.98
C GLY A 54 0.88 -4.72 6.28
N VAL A 55 0.41 -3.74 7.05
CA VAL A 55 -0.91 -3.74 7.67
C VAL A 55 -2.03 -3.72 6.64
N ILE A 56 -2.93 -4.68 6.77
CA ILE A 56 -4.18 -4.75 6.03
C ILE A 56 -5.32 -5.16 6.96
N VAL A 57 -6.48 -4.50 6.85
CA VAL A 57 -7.67 -4.79 7.63
C VAL A 57 -8.73 -5.48 6.76
N LEU A 58 -9.37 -6.50 7.34
CA LEU A 58 -10.55 -7.16 6.80
C LEU A 58 -11.72 -6.96 7.79
N ALA A 59 -12.94 -6.94 7.27
CA ALA A 59 -14.14 -6.98 8.08
C ALA A 59 -14.55 -8.42 8.35
N ARG A 60 -15.12 -8.72 9.54
CA ARG A 60 -15.62 -10.05 9.90
C ARG A 60 -17.05 -10.31 9.44
N ASP A 61 -17.81 -9.27 9.16
CA ASP A 61 -19.21 -9.37 8.74
C ASP A 61 -19.57 -8.30 7.71
N ALA A 62 -20.80 -8.38 7.18
CA ALA A 62 -21.28 -7.48 6.14
C ALA A 62 -21.46 -6.02 6.62
N GLU A 63 -21.84 -5.82 7.87
CA GLU A 63 -22.07 -4.48 8.42
C GLU A 63 -20.73 -3.78 8.69
N ALA A 64 -19.75 -4.46 9.30
CA ALA A 64 -18.39 -3.95 9.44
C ALA A 64 -17.76 -3.65 8.07
N HIS A 65 -17.99 -4.51 7.07
CA HIS A 65 -17.53 -4.28 5.70
C HIS A 65 -18.12 -3.00 5.10
N ARG A 66 -19.43 -2.76 5.27
CA ARG A 66 -20.12 -1.56 4.79
C ARG A 66 -19.53 -0.31 5.43
N GLN A 67 -19.41 -0.29 6.76
CA GLN A 67 -18.90 0.87 7.53
C GLN A 67 -17.45 1.19 7.18
N LEU A 68 -16.57 0.19 7.16
CA LEU A 68 -15.16 0.38 6.77
C LEU A 68 -15.04 0.82 5.32
N SER A 69 -15.82 0.25 4.38
CA SER A 69 -15.80 0.68 2.97
C SER A 69 -16.16 2.16 2.83
N VAL A 70 -17.16 2.65 3.56
CA VAL A 70 -17.52 4.06 3.63
C VAL A 70 -16.35 4.87 4.20
N ALA A 71 -15.75 4.44 5.31
CA ALA A 71 -14.62 5.13 5.93
C ALA A 71 -13.42 5.28 4.97
N PHE A 72 -13.11 4.23 4.18
CA PHE A 72 -12.09 4.33 3.14
C PHE A 72 -12.48 5.26 1.99
N GLN A 73 -13.74 5.23 1.55
CA GLN A 73 -14.26 6.07 0.48
C GLN A 73 -14.25 7.55 0.89
N GLU A 74 -14.65 7.86 2.11
CA GLU A 74 -14.73 9.21 2.67
C GLU A 74 -13.39 9.71 3.26
N ARG A 75 -12.32 8.89 3.13
CA ARG A 75 -10.97 9.22 3.62
C ARG A 75 -10.90 9.47 5.13
N GLN A 76 -11.71 8.78 5.89
CA GLN A 76 -11.69 8.79 7.36
C GLN A 76 -10.59 7.87 7.91
N THR A 77 -9.73 7.35 7.05
CA THR A 77 -8.61 6.46 7.38
C THR A 77 -7.28 7.18 7.14
N SER A 78 -6.29 6.93 8.00
CA SER A 78 -4.92 7.37 7.73
C SER A 78 -4.00 6.19 7.50
N LYS A 79 -2.99 6.38 6.64
CA LYS A 79 -2.06 5.34 6.21
C LYS A 79 -0.65 5.90 6.21
N ARG A 80 0.28 5.16 6.78
CA ARG A 80 1.71 5.46 6.68
C ARG A 80 2.43 4.26 6.09
N TYR A 81 3.19 4.52 5.05
CA TYR A 81 4.06 3.53 4.42
C TYR A 81 5.52 3.91 4.63
N LEU A 82 6.37 2.92 4.62
CA LEU A 82 7.81 3.08 4.52
C LEU A 82 8.26 2.58 3.14
N ALA A 83 9.17 3.32 2.53
CA ALA A 83 9.77 2.92 1.27
C ALA A 83 11.28 3.19 1.29
N LEU A 84 12.06 2.21 0.87
CA LEU A 84 13.46 2.41 0.57
C LEU A 84 13.57 2.75 -0.93
N VAL A 85 14.12 3.92 -1.23
CA VAL A 85 14.17 4.46 -2.59
C VAL A 85 15.61 4.62 -3.07
N SER A 86 15.81 4.52 -4.38
CA SER A 86 17.09 4.87 -5.02
C SER A 86 17.26 6.39 -5.04
N LYS A 87 18.47 6.83 -4.74
CA LYS A 87 18.91 8.23 -4.62
C LYS A 87 18.26 8.96 -3.44
N VAL A 88 19.06 9.75 -2.78
CA VAL A 88 18.62 10.59 -1.66
C VAL A 88 17.92 11.85 -2.21
N PRO A 89 16.68 12.16 -1.78
CA PRO A 89 16.05 13.42 -2.15
C PRO A 89 16.81 14.64 -1.58
N GLU A 90 16.89 15.73 -2.35
CA GLU A 90 17.50 16.97 -1.89
C GLU A 90 16.69 17.67 -0.78
N SER A 91 15.38 17.43 -0.74
CA SER A 91 14.46 17.99 0.25
C SER A 91 14.17 16.99 1.36
N ALA A 92 13.94 17.48 2.57
CA ALA A 92 13.53 16.65 3.72
C ALA A 92 12.06 16.17 3.63
N SER A 93 11.23 16.81 2.82
CA SER A 93 9.82 16.43 2.63
C SER A 93 9.25 17.06 1.36
N GLY A 94 8.09 16.56 0.93
CA GLY A 94 7.41 17.11 -0.23
C GLY A 94 6.02 16.52 -0.47
N VAL A 95 5.39 17.00 -1.55
CA VAL A 95 4.10 16.52 -2.03
C VAL A 95 4.23 16.20 -3.52
N ILE A 96 3.77 15.01 -3.90
CA ILE A 96 3.66 14.60 -5.29
C ILE A 96 2.18 14.61 -5.63
N ASP A 97 1.78 15.47 -6.57
CA ASP A 97 0.38 15.65 -7.00
C ASP A 97 0.28 15.46 -8.52
N PHE A 98 0.43 14.22 -8.97
CA PHE A 98 0.43 13.85 -10.37
C PHE A 98 -0.79 12.97 -10.68
N PRO A 99 -1.70 13.40 -11.59
CA PRO A 99 -2.85 12.62 -11.97
C PRO A 99 -2.44 11.37 -12.75
N MET A 100 -3.06 10.24 -12.43
CA MET A 100 -2.65 8.96 -12.99
C MET A 100 -3.83 8.12 -13.51
N ARG A 101 -3.57 7.25 -14.47
CA ARG A 101 -4.51 6.27 -14.99
C ARG A 101 -3.82 4.97 -15.37
N LYS A 102 -4.63 3.94 -15.64
CA LYS A 102 -4.13 2.66 -16.15
C LYS A 102 -3.43 2.84 -17.50
N ASP A 103 -2.24 2.26 -17.63
CA ASP A 103 -1.56 2.12 -18.93
C ASP A 103 -2.24 0.97 -19.71
N MET A 104 -3.02 1.33 -20.73
CA MET A 104 -3.74 0.36 -21.54
C MET A 104 -2.81 -0.44 -22.46
N CYS A 105 -1.61 0.07 -22.73
CA CYS A 105 -0.63 -0.60 -23.59
C CYS A 105 0.26 -1.58 -22.80
N ARG A 106 0.47 -1.35 -21.50
CA ARG A 106 1.38 -2.13 -20.67
C ARG A 106 0.77 -2.47 -19.30
N PRO A 107 -0.34 -3.22 -19.25
CA PRO A 107 -0.92 -3.65 -17.98
C PRO A 107 0.08 -4.56 -17.23
N PRO A 108 0.12 -4.51 -15.88
CA PRO A 108 -0.78 -3.79 -14.97
C PRO A 108 -0.34 -2.36 -14.64
N ARG A 109 0.59 -1.77 -15.38
CA ARG A 109 1.19 -0.45 -15.10
C ARG A 109 0.15 0.67 -15.07
N GLN A 110 0.49 1.72 -14.35
CA GLN A 110 -0.16 3.03 -14.36
C GLN A 110 0.76 4.04 -15.04
N VAL A 111 0.21 5.13 -15.56
CA VAL A 111 0.94 6.25 -16.18
C VAL A 111 0.41 7.58 -15.66
N ILE A 112 1.27 8.59 -15.66
CA ILE A 112 0.83 9.98 -15.43
C ILE A 112 0.11 10.47 -16.67
N ASP A 113 -1.06 11.04 -16.46
CA ASP A 113 -1.85 11.63 -17.55
C ASP A 113 -2.57 12.89 -17.06
N TRP A 114 -2.07 14.04 -17.50
CA TRP A 114 -2.59 15.35 -17.12
C TRP A 114 -3.95 15.70 -17.71
N ARG A 115 -4.42 14.94 -18.72
CA ARG A 115 -5.71 15.19 -19.38
C ARG A 115 -6.81 14.28 -18.86
N ALA A 116 -6.52 12.98 -18.70
CA ALA A 116 -7.52 11.97 -18.37
C ALA A 116 -7.18 11.18 -17.08
N GLY A 117 -6.11 11.54 -16.39
CA GLY A 117 -5.71 10.93 -15.13
C GLY A 117 -6.64 11.36 -13.98
N ARG A 118 -6.79 10.45 -13.03
CA ARG A 118 -7.50 10.77 -11.77
C ARG A 118 -6.52 11.45 -10.81
N ALA A 119 -6.94 12.53 -10.17
CA ALA A 119 -6.16 13.21 -9.13
C ALA A 119 -5.61 12.22 -8.10
N SER A 120 -4.32 12.34 -7.83
CA SER A 120 -3.58 11.43 -6.94
C SER A 120 -2.52 12.23 -6.21
N THR A 121 -2.56 12.22 -4.88
CA THR A 121 -1.67 13.01 -4.03
C THR A 121 -0.98 12.12 -3.01
N THR A 122 0.34 12.24 -2.91
CA THR A 122 1.20 11.56 -1.94
C THR A 122 2.04 12.59 -1.20
N ARG A 123 1.98 12.61 0.12
CA ARG A 123 2.94 13.34 0.97
C ARG A 123 4.09 12.41 1.33
N TRP A 124 5.28 12.95 1.46
CA TRP A 124 6.45 12.18 1.87
C TRP A 124 7.38 12.99 2.76
N SER A 125 8.14 12.30 3.58
CA SER A 125 9.23 12.86 4.38
C SER A 125 10.41 11.90 4.40
N LEU A 126 11.62 12.45 4.38
CA LEU A 126 12.88 11.72 4.55
C LEU A 126 13.03 11.31 6.01
N LEU A 127 13.24 10.03 6.27
CA LEU A 127 13.52 9.51 7.60
C LEU A 127 15.00 9.28 7.80
N GLU A 128 15.67 8.69 6.82
CA GLU A 128 17.08 8.34 6.89
C GLU A 128 17.70 8.41 5.49
N ALA A 129 18.90 8.94 5.39
CA ALA A 129 19.69 9.05 4.16
C ALA A 129 20.92 8.16 4.27
N GLY A 130 21.12 7.26 3.30
CA GLY A 130 22.37 6.55 3.06
C GLY A 130 23.19 7.24 1.97
N ASP A 131 24.15 6.51 1.36
CA ASP A 131 24.98 7.05 0.29
C ASP A 131 24.20 7.15 -1.04
N ASP A 132 23.50 6.08 -1.44
CA ASP A 132 22.79 5.97 -2.71
C ASP A 132 21.32 5.62 -2.57
N ALA A 133 20.81 5.49 -1.33
CA ALA A 133 19.44 5.14 -1.00
C ALA A 133 18.90 6.00 0.14
N ALA A 134 17.59 6.06 0.28
CA ALA A 134 16.93 6.77 1.37
C ALA A 134 15.67 6.05 1.84
N LEU A 135 15.44 6.08 3.15
CA LEU A 135 14.19 5.62 3.76
C LEU A 135 13.21 6.78 3.85
N LEU A 136 12.07 6.62 3.22
CA LEU A 136 10.99 7.62 3.21
C LEU A 136 9.77 7.13 3.99
N SER A 137 9.12 8.05 4.70
CA SER A 137 7.75 7.92 5.17
C SER A 137 6.80 8.50 4.13
N LEU A 138 5.77 7.75 3.76
CA LEU A 138 4.81 8.12 2.73
C LEU A 138 3.39 8.12 3.30
N GLU A 139 2.64 9.19 3.02
CA GLU A 139 1.25 9.35 3.39
C GLU A 139 0.40 9.54 2.12
N PRO A 140 -0.23 8.48 1.59
CA PRO A 140 -1.12 8.60 0.44
C PRO A 140 -2.44 9.28 0.85
N VAL A 141 -2.66 10.51 0.40
CA VAL A 141 -3.94 11.24 0.55
C VAL A 141 -5.04 10.59 -0.29
N THR A 142 -4.66 10.01 -1.42
CA THR A 142 -5.52 9.20 -2.30
C THR A 142 -4.97 7.77 -2.35
N GLY A 143 -5.79 6.79 -2.75
CA GLY A 143 -5.40 5.37 -2.79
C GLY A 143 -5.58 4.74 -4.18
N ARG A 144 -4.81 5.20 -5.19
CA ARG A 144 -4.85 4.60 -6.53
C ARG A 144 -3.92 3.40 -6.62
N THR A 145 -4.23 2.47 -7.52
CA THR A 145 -3.35 1.32 -7.82
C THR A 145 -1.95 1.81 -8.16
N HIS A 146 -0.92 1.22 -7.57
CA HIS A 146 0.50 1.55 -7.76
C HIS A 146 0.87 3.04 -7.52
N GLN A 147 0.02 3.81 -6.80
CA GLN A 147 0.22 5.26 -6.66
C GLN A 147 1.61 5.62 -6.14
N LEU A 148 2.01 5.06 -4.99
CA LEU A 148 3.29 5.35 -4.35
C LEU A 148 4.46 4.97 -5.27
N ARG A 149 4.37 3.80 -5.91
CA ARG A 149 5.38 3.27 -6.83
C ARG A 149 5.59 4.19 -8.02
N LEU A 150 4.51 4.57 -8.72
CA LEU A 150 4.59 5.47 -9.88
C LEU A 150 5.02 6.87 -9.50
N HIS A 151 4.45 7.45 -8.42
CA HIS A 151 4.79 8.79 -7.98
C HIS A 151 6.28 8.94 -7.67
N LEU A 152 6.85 8.02 -6.89
CA LEU A 152 8.27 8.05 -6.54
C LEU A 152 9.17 7.83 -7.78
N ALA A 153 8.80 6.90 -8.65
CA ALA A 153 9.58 6.65 -9.87
C ALA A 153 9.65 7.87 -10.80
N VAL A 154 8.51 8.56 -11.03
CA VAL A 154 8.48 9.75 -11.90
C VAL A 154 9.10 10.98 -11.24
N SER A 155 9.22 10.98 -9.91
CA SER A 155 9.94 12.02 -9.16
C SER A 155 11.44 11.77 -9.09
N GLY A 156 11.96 10.71 -9.74
CA GLY A 156 13.39 10.41 -9.81
C GLY A 156 13.92 9.52 -8.66
N HIS A 157 13.05 9.05 -7.77
CA HIS A 157 13.37 8.23 -6.61
C HIS A 157 12.59 6.91 -6.63
N PRO A 158 12.82 6.00 -7.63
CA PRO A 158 12.09 4.75 -7.70
C PRO A 158 12.32 3.91 -6.44
N ILE A 159 11.29 3.19 -6.02
CA ILE A 159 11.39 2.25 -4.91
C ILE A 159 12.30 1.10 -5.33
N LEU A 160 13.23 0.70 -4.46
CA LEU A 160 14.11 -0.44 -4.69
C LEU A 160 13.29 -1.74 -4.83
N GLY A 161 13.70 -2.62 -5.74
CA GLY A 161 13.00 -3.86 -6.06
C GLY A 161 11.67 -3.69 -6.80
N ASP A 162 11.36 -2.48 -7.33
CA ASP A 162 10.14 -2.28 -8.12
C ASP A 162 10.30 -2.82 -9.54
N ASP A 163 9.70 -3.98 -9.80
CA ASP A 163 9.74 -4.69 -11.10
C ASP A 163 9.04 -3.95 -12.25
N LEU A 164 8.16 -3.00 -11.92
CA LEU A 164 7.38 -2.27 -12.91
C LEU A 164 7.94 -0.87 -13.22
N TYR A 165 8.46 -0.16 -12.23
CA TYR A 165 8.78 1.27 -12.37
C TYR A 165 10.26 1.59 -12.14
N ALA A 166 11.04 0.73 -11.48
CA ALA A 166 12.48 0.91 -11.35
C ALA A 166 13.24 0.40 -12.58
N THR A 167 14.46 0.91 -12.79
CA THR A 167 15.40 0.52 -13.85
C THR A 167 16.81 0.42 -13.27
N GLY A 168 17.71 -0.30 -13.97
CA GLY A 168 19.09 -0.48 -13.50
C GLY A 168 19.14 -1.18 -12.15
N THR A 169 20.14 -0.86 -11.34
CA THR A 169 20.39 -1.46 -10.03
C THR A 169 19.24 -1.31 -9.05
N ALA A 170 18.45 -0.24 -9.14
CA ALA A 170 17.27 -0.06 -8.29
C ALA A 170 16.19 -1.16 -8.46
N ARG A 171 16.27 -1.98 -9.53
CA ARG A 171 15.35 -3.08 -9.79
C ARG A 171 15.85 -4.42 -9.26
N GLU A 172 17.09 -4.54 -8.87
CA GLU A 172 17.78 -5.82 -8.60
C GLU A 172 17.53 -6.40 -7.20
N ASP A 173 16.84 -5.66 -6.33
CA ASP A 173 16.47 -6.17 -5.01
C ASP A 173 15.48 -7.32 -5.09
N ASP A 174 15.58 -8.27 -4.14
CA ASP A 174 14.80 -9.51 -4.08
C ASP A 174 13.29 -9.27 -3.92
N ARG A 175 12.89 -8.09 -3.46
CA ARG A 175 11.48 -7.72 -3.24
C ARG A 175 11.26 -6.21 -3.40
N LEU A 176 10.01 -5.82 -3.64
CA LEU A 176 9.60 -4.43 -3.55
C LEU A 176 9.81 -3.89 -2.11
N MET A 177 10.65 -2.86 -1.96
CA MET A 177 10.95 -2.23 -0.67
C MET A 177 9.87 -1.21 -0.28
N LEU A 178 8.62 -1.65 -0.27
CA LEU A 178 7.44 -0.88 0.14
C LEU A 178 6.66 -1.64 1.22
N HIS A 179 6.41 -0.97 2.35
CA HIS A 179 5.77 -1.55 3.50
C HIS A 179 4.67 -0.65 4.06
N ALA A 180 3.45 -1.14 4.20
CA ALA A 180 2.34 -0.47 4.88
C ALA A 180 2.57 -0.56 6.40
N ALA A 181 3.29 0.42 6.96
CA ALA A 181 3.72 0.39 8.35
C ALA A 181 2.59 0.66 9.33
N GLU A 182 1.64 1.54 8.97
CA GLU A 182 0.55 1.91 9.86
C GLU A 182 -0.76 2.14 9.09
N LEU A 183 -1.85 1.77 9.76
CA LEU A 183 -3.20 2.02 9.31
C LEU A 183 -4.05 2.43 10.51
N THR A 184 -4.76 3.56 10.40
CA THR A 184 -5.79 3.95 11.36
C THR A 184 -7.15 3.92 10.67
N VAL A 185 -8.11 3.25 11.30
CA VAL A 185 -9.50 3.17 10.83
C VAL A 185 -10.46 3.47 11.98
N PRO A 186 -11.66 4.00 11.73
CA PRO A 186 -12.70 4.05 12.74
C PRO A 186 -13.18 2.62 13.05
N HIS A 187 -13.33 2.29 14.34
CA HIS A 187 -13.86 0.99 14.75
C HIS A 187 -15.35 0.90 14.39
N PRO A 188 -15.83 -0.21 13.81
CA PRO A 188 -17.22 -0.33 13.36
C PRO A 188 -18.27 -0.17 14.47
N ASP A 189 -17.98 -0.51 15.71
CA ASP A 189 -18.96 -0.46 16.79
C ASP A 189 -19.19 0.96 17.34
N ASP A 190 -18.14 1.77 17.42
CA ASP A 190 -18.21 3.06 18.12
C ASP A 190 -17.59 4.24 17.35
N GLY A 191 -17.01 4.00 16.18
CA GLY A 191 -16.37 5.02 15.35
C GLY A 191 -15.05 5.57 15.89
N ARG A 192 -14.53 5.07 17.00
CA ARG A 192 -13.25 5.53 17.55
C ARG A 192 -12.10 5.14 16.62
N PRO A 193 -11.13 6.03 16.42
CA PRO A 193 -9.96 5.71 15.62
C PRO A 193 -9.10 4.65 16.32
N VAL A 194 -8.86 3.53 15.65
CA VAL A 194 -7.96 2.48 16.11
C VAL A 194 -6.78 2.41 15.15
N ARG A 195 -5.56 2.49 15.72
CA ARG A 195 -4.29 2.43 14.98
C ARG A 195 -3.69 1.04 15.09
N PHE A 196 -3.31 0.49 13.95
CA PHE A 196 -2.56 -0.75 13.82
C PHE A 196 -1.21 -0.48 13.18
N ALA A 197 -0.18 -1.20 13.61
CA ALA A 197 1.17 -1.08 13.11
C ALA A 197 1.79 -2.46 12.87
N ALA A 198 2.62 -2.56 11.85
CA ALA A 198 3.48 -3.71 11.58
C ALA A 198 4.95 -3.29 11.63
N ASN A 199 5.81 -4.18 12.11
CA ASN A 199 7.24 -3.95 12.11
C ASN A 199 7.77 -3.95 10.68
N SER A 200 8.55 -2.94 10.35
CA SER A 200 9.13 -2.83 9.01
C SER A 200 10.19 -3.92 8.80
N PRO A 201 10.09 -4.69 7.71
CA PRO A 201 11.15 -5.62 7.30
C PRO A 201 12.18 -4.96 6.38
N LEU A 202 12.10 -3.63 6.16
CA LEU A 202 13.02 -2.92 5.28
C LEU A 202 14.37 -2.74 5.99
N PRO A 203 15.49 -2.94 5.27
CA PRO A 203 16.81 -2.65 5.81
C PRO A 203 17.02 -1.13 5.99
N ALA A 204 18.09 -0.75 6.65
CA ALA A 204 18.59 0.62 6.61
C ALA A 204 19.07 0.99 5.18
N PRO A 205 19.01 2.27 4.78
CA PRO A 205 19.46 2.73 3.47
C PRO A 205 20.96 2.66 3.27
#